data_9dc32df9519b93df0cfd80cc5bd5e129
#
_entry.id   9dc32df9519b93df0cfd80cc5bd5e129
#
_cell.length_a   1.000
_cell.length_b   1.000
_cell.length_c   1.000
_cell.angle_alpha   90.00
_cell.angle_beta   90.00
_cell.angle_gamma   90.00
#
_symmetry.space_group_name_H-M   'P 1'
#
loop_
_entity.id
_entity.type
_entity.pdbx_description
1 polymer ?
#
loop_
_entity_poly.entity_id
_entity_poly.type
_entity_poly.pdbx_seq_one_letter_code
_entity_poly.pdbx_strand_id
1 'polypeptide(L)'
;IRRTPGGRGTDGWVFKDLKVGDQVKIAGPYGRFFFRTARENAAIMIGGGTGLAPLKSMVRHVLETGTGQTMYLYHGVRGAADLYDVEFFRGLAAEHPDQFFYRPCLSEEDGVEGTSHGLVTDVVMGDFPTLRGMVAYLCGPPPMVEASLKMLMRKRLFPRDTYREDFFDSSDKATGGVRSPLIRTS
;
A
#
# COMPACT_ATOMS: atom_id res chain seq x y z
N ILE A 1 -5.25 9.92 -7.12
CA ILE A 1 -5.43 9.42 -8.51
C ILE A 1 -4.17 9.74 -9.29
N ARG A 2 -3.58 8.72 -9.93
CA ARG A 2 -2.42 8.91 -10.82
C ARG A 2 -2.89 9.17 -12.26
N ARG A 3 -2.27 10.15 -12.92
CA ARG A 3 -2.50 10.41 -14.35
C ARG A 3 -1.86 9.31 -15.19
N THR A 4 -2.65 8.66 -16.04
CA THR A 4 -2.17 7.70 -17.04
C THR A 4 -2.27 8.36 -18.40
N PRO A 5 -1.15 8.66 -19.09
CA PRO A 5 -1.17 9.32 -20.41
C PRO A 5 -2.08 8.58 -21.39
N GLY A 6 -2.98 9.29 -22.06
CA GLY A 6 -3.98 8.71 -22.96
C GLY A 6 -5.12 7.95 -22.30
N GLY A 7 -5.14 7.87 -20.97
CA GLY A 7 -6.20 7.21 -20.22
C GLY A 7 -7.52 8.01 -20.22
N ARG A 8 -8.61 7.43 -20.70
CA ARG A 8 -9.91 8.10 -20.79
C ARG A 8 -10.42 8.64 -19.46
N GLY A 9 -10.29 7.85 -18.37
CA GLY A 9 -10.75 8.24 -17.04
C GLY A 9 -9.83 9.26 -16.37
N THR A 10 -8.54 8.99 -16.32
CA THR A 10 -7.60 9.87 -15.62
C THR A 10 -7.15 11.04 -16.48
N ASP A 11 -6.48 10.80 -17.62
CA ASP A 11 -5.91 11.87 -18.44
C ASP A 11 -6.98 12.74 -19.12
N GLY A 12 -8.01 12.11 -19.68
CA GLY A 12 -9.08 12.83 -20.38
C GLY A 12 -10.04 13.53 -19.43
N TRP A 13 -10.58 12.81 -18.45
CA TRP A 13 -11.63 13.34 -17.58
C TRP A 13 -11.11 13.99 -16.31
N VAL A 14 -10.45 13.24 -15.41
CA VAL A 14 -10.09 13.75 -14.08
C VAL A 14 -9.07 14.89 -14.14
N PHE A 15 -8.03 14.79 -14.99
CA PHE A 15 -6.97 15.78 -15.06
C PHE A 15 -7.15 16.85 -16.14
N LYS A 16 -8.15 16.74 -17.02
CA LYS A 16 -8.40 17.69 -18.09
C LYS A 16 -9.75 18.37 -17.98
N ASP A 17 -10.82 17.60 -17.83
CA ASP A 17 -12.17 18.12 -17.95
C ASP A 17 -12.81 18.49 -16.61
N LEU A 18 -12.54 17.67 -15.55
CA LEU A 18 -13.12 17.86 -14.22
C LEU A 18 -12.54 19.10 -13.51
N LYS A 19 -13.42 19.92 -12.96
CA LYS A 19 -13.06 21.15 -12.23
C LYS A 19 -13.55 21.09 -10.78
N VAL A 20 -12.91 21.86 -9.90
CA VAL A 20 -13.38 22.05 -8.54
C VAL A 20 -14.77 22.68 -8.57
N GLY A 21 -15.73 22.04 -7.89
CA GLY A 21 -17.14 22.43 -7.88
C GLY A 21 -18.04 21.61 -8.80
N ASP A 22 -17.48 20.81 -9.71
CA ASP A 22 -18.26 19.90 -10.54
C ASP A 22 -18.89 18.79 -9.70
N GLN A 23 -20.12 18.43 -10.04
CA GLN A 23 -20.81 17.30 -9.41
C GLN A 23 -20.41 16.00 -10.08
N VAL A 24 -20.02 15.01 -9.28
CA VAL A 24 -19.69 13.66 -9.73
C VAL A 24 -20.57 12.62 -9.05
N LYS A 25 -21.00 11.61 -9.81
CA LYS A 25 -21.74 10.48 -9.26
C LYS A 25 -20.75 9.37 -8.90
N ILE A 26 -20.73 8.99 -7.62
CA ILE A 26 -19.88 7.92 -7.09
C ILE A 26 -20.78 6.77 -6.65
N ALA A 27 -20.41 5.54 -7.00
CA ALA A 27 -21.05 4.32 -6.54
C ALA A 27 -20.00 3.43 -5.85
N GLY A 28 -20.37 2.85 -4.72
CA GLY A 28 -19.48 2.01 -3.90
C GLY A 28 -20.03 1.85 -2.48
N PRO A 29 -19.25 1.28 -1.54
CA PRO A 29 -17.95 0.63 -1.78
C PRO A 29 -18.07 -0.72 -2.47
N TYR A 30 -17.09 -1.05 -3.33
CA TYR A 30 -16.98 -2.34 -3.99
C TYR A 30 -15.69 -3.05 -3.60
N GLY A 31 -15.67 -4.39 -3.75
CA GLY A 31 -14.50 -5.22 -3.51
C GLY A 31 -14.40 -5.79 -2.10
N ARG A 32 -13.27 -6.47 -1.84
CA ARG A 32 -13.05 -7.21 -0.59
C ARG A 32 -11.77 -6.81 0.13
N PHE A 33 -11.09 -5.78 -0.34
CA PHE A 33 -9.85 -5.28 0.26
C PHE A 33 -10.17 -4.24 1.33
N PHE A 34 -10.41 -4.70 2.54
CA PHE A 34 -10.70 -3.88 3.72
C PHE A 34 -10.00 -4.44 4.96
N PHE A 35 -9.82 -3.62 5.99
CA PHE A 35 -9.18 -4.01 7.23
C PHE A 35 -10.04 -5.00 8.02
N ARG A 36 -9.43 -6.08 8.51
CA ARG A 36 -10.12 -7.14 9.27
C ARG A 36 -10.07 -6.84 10.77
N THR A 37 -10.93 -5.95 11.25
CA THR A 37 -10.98 -5.48 12.65
C THR A 37 -11.28 -6.59 13.66
N ALA A 38 -11.94 -7.68 13.24
CA ALA A 38 -12.16 -8.85 14.10
C ALA A 38 -10.88 -9.63 14.44
N ARG A 39 -9.74 -9.30 13.81
CA ARG A 39 -8.44 -9.86 14.12
C ARG A 39 -7.66 -8.87 14.98
N GLU A 40 -7.30 -9.27 16.19
CA GLU A 40 -6.49 -8.45 17.11
C GLU A 40 -5.00 -8.42 16.77
N ASN A 41 -4.59 -9.11 15.70
CA ASN A 41 -3.20 -9.21 15.27
C ASN A 41 -2.65 -7.86 14.81
N ALA A 42 -1.39 -7.59 15.10
CA ALA A 42 -0.67 -6.49 14.48
C ALA A 42 -0.64 -6.64 12.95
N ALA A 43 -0.73 -5.53 12.24
CA ALA A 43 -0.80 -5.49 10.78
C ALA A 43 0.46 -4.91 10.17
N ILE A 44 1.04 -5.61 9.19
CA ILE A 44 2.03 -5.04 8.28
C ILE A 44 1.34 -4.64 6.97
N MET A 45 1.53 -3.40 6.56
CA MET A 45 0.89 -2.79 5.41
C MET A 45 1.98 -2.33 4.44
N ILE A 46 1.97 -2.82 3.21
CA ILE A 46 2.98 -2.46 2.20
C ILE A 46 2.26 -1.85 1.01
N GLY A 47 2.52 -0.57 0.78
CA GLY A 47 1.90 0.21 -0.28
C GLY A 47 2.92 0.79 -1.26
N GLY A 48 2.58 0.80 -2.56
CA GLY A 48 3.39 1.43 -3.60
C GLY A 48 2.54 2.19 -4.60
N GLY A 49 3.01 3.36 -5.04
CA GLY A 49 2.27 4.21 -5.96
C GLY A 49 0.86 4.50 -5.44
N THR A 50 -0.17 4.35 -6.29
CA THR A 50 -1.57 4.55 -5.88
C THR A 50 -2.11 3.52 -4.91
N GLY A 51 -1.37 2.43 -4.65
CA GLY A 51 -1.71 1.41 -3.66
C GLY A 51 -1.70 1.88 -2.22
N LEU A 52 -1.11 3.04 -1.98
CA LEU A 52 -1.18 3.69 -0.66
C LEU A 52 -2.62 4.15 -0.31
N ALA A 53 -3.46 4.46 -1.30
CA ALA A 53 -4.79 5.02 -1.07
C ALA A 53 -5.72 4.11 -0.22
N PRO A 54 -5.93 2.82 -0.54
CA PRO A 54 -6.72 1.94 0.31
C PRO A 54 -6.08 1.72 1.67
N LEU A 55 -4.75 1.66 1.77
CA LEU A 55 -4.05 1.51 3.05
C LEU A 55 -4.23 2.76 3.92
N LYS A 56 -4.20 3.97 3.35
CA LYS A 56 -4.54 5.22 4.03
C LYS A 56 -5.96 5.16 4.62
N SER A 57 -6.92 4.68 3.85
CA SER A 57 -8.31 4.51 4.32
C SER A 57 -8.40 3.53 5.49
N MET A 58 -7.68 2.41 5.41
CA MET A 58 -7.64 1.40 6.49
C MET A 58 -7.02 1.96 7.77
N VAL A 59 -5.87 2.65 7.68
CA VAL A 59 -5.19 3.27 8.82
C VAL A 59 -6.12 4.25 9.52
N ARG A 60 -6.74 5.16 8.77
CA ARG A 60 -7.71 6.11 9.33
C ARG A 60 -8.85 5.40 10.03
N HIS A 61 -9.46 4.41 9.38
CA HIS A 61 -10.57 3.66 9.96
C HIS A 61 -10.20 3.01 11.30
N VAL A 62 -9.04 2.36 11.39
CA VAL A 62 -8.58 1.69 12.61
C VAL A 62 -8.34 2.71 13.73
N LEU A 63 -7.70 3.84 13.43
CA LEU A 63 -7.44 4.88 14.42
C LEU A 63 -8.73 5.59 14.86
N GLU A 64 -9.64 5.91 13.93
CA GLU A 64 -10.93 6.58 14.20
C GLU A 64 -11.88 5.67 14.99
N THR A 65 -11.86 4.36 14.76
CA THR A 65 -12.73 3.40 15.48
C THR A 65 -12.17 2.87 16.80
N GLY A 66 -10.88 3.14 17.06
CA GLY A 66 -10.25 2.78 18.33
C GLY A 66 -10.10 1.27 18.55
N THR A 67 -9.97 0.47 17.50
CA THR A 67 -9.87 -1.00 17.61
C THR A 67 -8.54 -1.50 18.17
N GLY A 68 -7.56 -0.62 18.37
CA GLY A 68 -6.33 -0.88 19.13
C GLY A 68 -5.25 -1.71 18.42
N GLN A 69 -5.48 -2.18 17.17
CA GLN A 69 -4.45 -2.94 16.46
C GLN A 69 -3.23 -2.08 16.12
N THR A 70 -2.05 -2.63 16.36
CA THR A 70 -0.78 -2.01 15.91
C THR A 70 -0.61 -2.15 14.40
N MET A 71 -0.27 -1.06 13.74
CA MET A 71 -0.10 -1.00 12.29
C MET A 71 1.28 -0.48 11.90
N TYR A 72 1.95 -1.21 11.00
CA TYR A 72 3.24 -0.83 10.43
C TYR A 72 3.05 -0.57 8.93
N LEU A 73 3.04 0.70 8.50
CA LEU A 73 2.87 1.09 7.11
C LEU A 73 4.22 1.38 6.45
N TYR A 74 4.57 0.57 5.46
CA TYR A 74 5.72 0.75 4.59
C TYR A 74 5.28 1.31 3.24
N HIS A 75 5.79 2.49 2.89
CA HIS A 75 5.46 3.17 1.65
C HIS A 75 6.64 3.10 0.69
N GLY A 76 6.61 2.16 -0.25
CA GLY A 76 7.67 1.93 -1.23
C GLY A 76 7.47 2.75 -2.49
N VAL A 77 8.46 3.58 -2.82
CA VAL A 77 8.54 4.37 -4.05
C VAL A 77 9.97 4.36 -4.60
N ARG A 78 10.20 4.92 -5.80
CA ARG A 78 11.54 5.00 -6.38
C ARG A 78 12.37 6.11 -5.77
N GLY A 79 11.84 7.32 -5.78
CA GLY A 79 12.50 8.49 -5.25
C GLY A 79 11.55 9.38 -4.46
N ALA A 80 12.10 10.40 -3.80
CA ALA A 80 11.35 11.33 -2.95
C ALA A 80 10.23 12.07 -3.70
N ALA A 81 10.41 12.34 -4.99
CA ALA A 81 9.40 12.98 -5.83
C ALA A 81 8.12 12.15 -6.01
N ASP A 82 8.19 10.84 -5.79
CA ASP A 82 7.03 9.93 -5.87
C ASP A 82 6.29 9.80 -4.52
N LEU A 83 6.85 10.34 -3.43
CA LEU A 83 6.21 10.33 -2.11
C LEU A 83 5.03 11.31 -2.08
N TYR A 84 3.96 10.91 -1.44
CA TYR A 84 2.81 11.77 -1.15
C TYR A 84 2.20 11.41 0.21
N ASP A 85 1.43 12.33 0.79
CA ASP A 85 0.83 12.16 2.12
C ASP A 85 1.84 11.89 3.27
N VAL A 86 3.12 12.22 3.10
CA VAL A 86 4.17 11.94 4.09
C VAL A 86 3.87 12.63 5.41
N GLU A 87 3.60 13.93 5.38
CA GLU A 87 3.31 14.71 6.58
C GLU A 87 2.01 14.25 7.27
N PHE A 88 1.02 13.82 6.48
CA PHE A 88 -0.20 13.23 7.02
C PHE A 88 0.11 11.96 7.84
N PHE A 89 0.91 11.03 7.30
CA PHE A 89 1.25 9.80 8.02
C PHE A 89 2.20 10.04 9.19
N ARG A 90 3.14 10.98 9.06
CA ARG A 90 4.00 11.39 10.18
C ARG A 90 3.20 12.01 11.33
N GLY A 91 2.20 12.85 11.00
CA GLY A 91 1.26 13.39 11.98
C GLY A 91 0.51 12.29 12.73
N LEU A 92 -0.08 11.34 12.00
CA LEU A 92 -0.77 10.20 12.62
C LEU A 92 0.18 9.35 13.49
N ALA A 93 1.42 9.11 13.06
CA ALA A 93 2.39 8.37 13.85
C ALA A 93 2.81 9.12 15.13
N ALA A 94 2.88 10.45 15.09
CA ALA A 94 3.15 11.27 16.26
C ALA A 94 1.94 11.31 17.23
N GLU A 95 0.72 11.32 16.72
CA GLU A 95 -0.51 11.26 17.52
C GLU A 95 -0.78 9.89 18.14
N HIS A 96 -0.30 8.80 17.50
CA HIS A 96 -0.51 7.41 17.91
C HIS A 96 0.80 6.62 17.99
N PRO A 97 1.78 7.02 18.81
CA PRO A 97 3.15 6.51 18.77
C PRO A 97 3.30 5.02 19.12
N ASP A 98 2.35 4.46 19.89
CA ASP A 98 2.35 3.05 20.28
C ASP A 98 1.50 2.15 19.34
N GLN A 99 0.76 2.76 18.40
CA GLN A 99 -0.20 2.05 17.56
C GLN A 99 0.11 2.13 16.08
N PHE A 100 0.65 3.25 15.59
CA PHE A 100 0.89 3.45 14.17
C PHE A 100 2.33 3.85 13.87
N PHE A 101 2.97 3.07 12.99
CA PHE A 101 4.35 3.27 12.55
C PHE A 101 4.39 3.46 11.05
N TYR A 102 4.98 4.57 10.59
CA TYR A 102 5.10 4.91 9.19
C TYR A 102 6.56 4.93 8.74
N ARG A 103 6.87 4.20 7.66
CA ARG A 103 8.21 4.14 7.09
C ARG A 103 8.18 4.30 5.57
N PRO A 104 8.53 5.49 5.04
CA PRO A 104 8.76 5.66 3.62
C PRO A 104 10.08 5.03 3.19
N CYS A 105 10.08 4.30 2.05
CA CYS A 105 11.22 3.56 1.51
C CYS A 105 11.50 4.01 0.08
N LEU A 106 12.75 4.38 -0.22
CA LEU A 106 13.19 4.84 -1.53
C LEU A 106 14.14 3.82 -2.16
N SER A 107 13.75 3.24 -3.30
CA SER A 107 14.56 2.19 -3.92
C SER A 107 15.72 2.69 -4.79
N GLU A 108 15.64 3.93 -5.29
CA GLU A 108 16.61 4.51 -6.22
C GLU A 108 17.30 5.78 -5.67
N GLU A 109 16.92 6.23 -4.49
CA GLU A 109 17.45 7.46 -3.89
C GLU A 109 17.85 7.21 -2.43
N ASP A 110 19.00 7.77 -2.02
CA ASP A 110 19.54 7.63 -0.67
C ASP A 110 19.76 9.01 -0.01
N GLY A 111 19.92 9.02 1.31
CA GLY A 111 20.22 10.23 2.08
C GLY A 111 19.05 11.20 2.26
N VAL A 112 17.83 10.83 1.90
CA VAL A 112 16.64 11.65 2.14
C VAL A 112 16.20 11.50 3.60
N GLU A 113 16.14 12.61 4.31
CA GLU A 113 15.81 12.63 5.74
C GLU A 113 14.44 11.99 6.05
N GLY A 114 14.42 11.14 7.05
CA GLY A 114 13.20 10.45 7.50
C GLY A 114 12.70 9.37 6.55
N THR A 115 13.55 8.89 5.63
CA THR A 115 13.27 7.75 4.74
C THR A 115 14.26 6.61 4.95
N SER A 116 13.92 5.42 4.48
CA SER A 116 14.83 4.27 4.41
C SER A 116 15.24 4.05 2.96
N HIS A 117 16.51 3.78 2.71
CA HIS A 117 17.01 3.39 1.40
C HIS A 117 16.81 1.91 1.14
N GLY A 118 16.43 1.54 -0.09
CA GLY A 118 16.28 0.17 -0.55
C GLY A 118 14.86 -0.23 -0.95
N LEU A 119 14.73 -1.44 -1.46
CA LEU A 119 13.42 -2.00 -1.75
C LEU A 119 12.61 -2.15 -0.45
N VAL A 120 11.33 -1.84 -0.50
CA VAL A 120 10.43 -1.94 0.66
C VAL A 120 10.50 -3.33 1.32
N THR A 121 10.69 -4.39 0.53
CA THR A 121 10.86 -5.76 1.02
C THR A 121 12.13 -5.95 1.84
N ASP A 122 13.22 -5.32 1.45
CA ASP A 122 14.51 -5.44 2.14
C ASP A 122 14.48 -4.66 3.46
N VAL A 123 13.85 -3.48 3.45
CA VAL A 123 13.65 -2.70 4.67
C VAL A 123 12.80 -3.48 5.69
N VAL A 124 11.67 -4.06 5.27
CA VAL A 124 10.84 -4.91 6.14
C VAL A 124 11.63 -6.13 6.64
N MET A 125 12.46 -6.74 5.79
CA MET A 125 13.31 -7.87 6.21
C MET A 125 14.30 -7.50 7.29
N GLY A 126 14.85 -6.29 7.26
CA GLY A 126 15.76 -5.77 8.27
C GLY A 126 15.05 -5.42 9.59
N ASP A 127 13.85 -4.84 9.51
CA ASP A 127 13.12 -4.37 10.69
C ASP A 127 12.51 -5.51 11.53
N PHE A 128 12.13 -6.62 10.89
CA PHE A 128 11.48 -7.72 11.58
C PHE A 128 12.28 -9.03 11.49
N PRO A 129 12.67 -9.63 12.60
CA PRO A 129 13.25 -10.98 12.60
C PRO A 129 12.20 -12.02 12.16
N THR A 130 10.93 -11.83 12.49
CA THR A 130 9.80 -12.66 12.10
C THR A 130 8.51 -11.83 12.05
N LEU A 131 7.57 -12.24 11.19
CA LEU A 131 6.23 -11.66 11.09
C LEU A 131 5.14 -12.66 11.52
N ARG A 132 5.56 -13.72 12.23
CA ARG A 132 4.65 -14.73 12.73
C ARG A 132 3.59 -14.12 13.65
N GLY A 133 2.33 -14.44 13.39
CA GLY A 133 1.21 -13.93 14.19
C GLY A 133 0.70 -12.56 13.75
N MET A 134 1.29 -11.95 12.73
CA MET A 134 0.78 -10.72 12.11
C MET A 134 -0.14 -11.03 10.94
N VAL A 135 -0.86 -10.01 10.48
CA VAL A 135 -1.60 -10.01 9.20
C VAL A 135 -0.96 -9.01 8.24
N ALA A 136 -1.05 -9.27 6.94
CA ALA A 136 -0.49 -8.38 5.93
C ALA A 136 -1.55 -7.82 5.00
N TYR A 137 -1.35 -6.54 4.62
CA TYR A 137 -2.14 -5.84 3.60
C TYR A 137 -1.18 -5.29 2.55
N LEU A 138 -1.32 -5.77 1.30
CA LEU A 138 -0.44 -5.41 0.20
C LEU A 138 -1.24 -4.72 -0.90
N CYS A 139 -0.79 -3.54 -1.34
CA CYS A 139 -1.43 -2.87 -2.46
C CYS A 139 -0.43 -2.05 -3.27
N GLY A 140 -0.33 -2.31 -4.57
CA GLY A 140 0.58 -1.59 -5.45
C GLY A 140 0.91 -2.33 -6.75
N PRO A 141 2.05 -1.99 -7.37
CA PRO A 141 2.49 -2.65 -8.60
C PRO A 141 2.64 -4.16 -8.42
N PRO A 142 2.23 -5.00 -9.40
CA PRO A 142 2.30 -6.45 -9.30
C PRO A 142 3.68 -7.00 -8.90
N PRO A 143 4.82 -6.51 -9.45
CA PRO A 143 6.14 -6.98 -9.04
C PRO A 143 6.44 -6.75 -7.55
N MET A 144 6.01 -5.61 -6.99
CA MET A 144 6.17 -5.31 -5.56
C MET A 144 5.33 -6.26 -4.70
N VAL A 145 4.07 -6.48 -5.08
CA VAL A 145 3.16 -7.40 -4.35
C VAL A 145 3.72 -8.81 -4.38
N GLU A 146 4.21 -9.28 -5.53
CA GLU A 146 4.81 -10.62 -5.66
C GLU A 146 6.09 -10.77 -4.81
N ALA A 147 6.99 -9.78 -4.86
CA ALA A 147 8.20 -9.77 -4.04
C ALA A 147 7.85 -9.76 -2.54
N SER A 148 6.84 -8.97 -2.15
CA SER A 148 6.34 -8.91 -0.77
C SER A 148 5.79 -10.25 -0.31
N LEU A 149 5.01 -10.97 -1.12
CA LEU A 149 4.51 -12.30 -0.77
C LEU A 149 5.65 -13.29 -0.48
N LYS A 150 6.68 -13.31 -1.34
CA LYS A 150 7.86 -14.16 -1.15
C LYS A 150 8.60 -13.81 0.15
N MET A 151 8.78 -12.53 0.42
CA MET A 151 9.42 -12.02 1.62
C MET A 151 8.62 -12.38 2.89
N LEU A 152 7.30 -12.15 2.90
CA LEU A 152 6.42 -12.46 4.01
C LEU A 152 6.48 -13.95 4.38
N MET A 153 6.47 -14.85 3.39
CA MET A 153 6.59 -16.29 3.63
C MET A 153 7.93 -16.66 4.29
N ARG A 154 9.04 -16.04 3.87
CA ARG A 154 10.36 -16.22 4.51
C ARG A 154 10.33 -15.75 5.98
N LYS A 155 9.54 -14.73 6.30
CA LYS A 155 9.36 -14.20 7.67
C LYS A 155 8.22 -14.88 8.44
N ARG A 156 7.71 -16.05 7.94
CA ARG A 156 6.69 -16.90 8.58
C ARG A 156 5.29 -16.27 8.64
N LEU A 157 4.97 -15.34 7.73
CA LEU A 157 3.62 -14.86 7.48
C LEU A 157 3.13 -15.46 6.16
N PHE A 158 2.04 -16.22 6.21
CA PHE A 158 1.58 -17.05 5.10
C PHE A 158 0.41 -16.42 4.33
N PRO A 159 0.14 -16.87 3.09
CA PRO A 159 -0.92 -16.30 2.24
C PRO A 159 -2.32 -16.23 2.87
N ARG A 160 -2.66 -17.16 3.77
CA ARG A 160 -3.95 -17.17 4.50
C ARG A 160 -4.16 -15.95 5.41
N ASP A 161 -3.05 -15.32 5.84
CA ASP A 161 -3.04 -14.14 6.70
C ASP A 161 -2.63 -12.88 5.91
N THR A 162 -2.66 -12.96 4.56
CA THR A 162 -2.28 -11.89 3.66
C THR A 162 -3.45 -11.48 2.77
N TYR A 163 -3.82 -10.21 2.83
CA TYR A 163 -4.81 -9.57 1.99
C TYR A 163 -4.10 -8.68 0.97
N ARG A 164 -4.53 -8.73 -0.30
CA ARG A 164 -3.85 -7.99 -1.36
C ARG A 164 -4.79 -7.50 -2.43
N GLU A 165 -4.37 -6.43 -3.09
CA GLU A 165 -4.96 -5.90 -4.30
C GLU A 165 -3.85 -5.46 -5.26
N ASP A 166 -3.92 -5.94 -6.50
CA ASP A 166 -2.97 -5.58 -7.55
C ASP A 166 -3.56 -4.50 -8.44
N PHE A 167 -2.78 -3.48 -8.80
CA PHE A 167 -3.17 -2.55 -9.85
C PHE A 167 -2.65 -3.01 -11.20
N PHE A 168 -3.56 -3.14 -12.14
CA PHE A 168 -3.20 -3.37 -13.53
C PHE A 168 -3.04 -2.02 -14.23
N ASP A 169 -1.86 -1.73 -14.75
CA ASP A 169 -1.69 -0.72 -15.78
C ASP A 169 -2.13 -1.30 -17.13
N SER A 170 -2.77 -0.47 -17.96
CA SER A 170 -3.19 -0.89 -19.32
C SER A 170 -1.99 -1.25 -20.21
N SER A 171 -0.78 -0.80 -19.87
CA SER A 171 0.47 -1.21 -20.50
C SER A 171 0.85 -2.66 -20.20
N ASP A 172 0.42 -3.23 -19.07
CA ASP A 172 0.70 -4.62 -18.70
C ASP A 172 -0.07 -5.64 -19.56
N LYS A 173 -1.14 -5.23 -20.25
CA LYS A 173 -1.86 -6.08 -21.20
C LYS A 173 -1.03 -6.45 -22.42
N ALA A 174 -0.01 -5.64 -22.76
CA ALA A 174 0.85 -5.87 -23.92
C ALA A 174 1.97 -6.89 -23.65
N THR A 175 2.32 -7.13 -22.40
CA THR A 175 3.48 -7.99 -22.04
C THR A 175 3.08 -9.36 -21.50
N GLY A 176 1.78 -9.69 -21.43
CA GLY A 176 1.32 -11.03 -21.07
C GLY A 176 1.94 -11.57 -19.78
N GLY A 177 2.10 -10.71 -18.78
CA GLY A 177 2.80 -11.07 -17.54
C GLY A 177 2.24 -12.34 -16.94
N VAL A 178 3.06 -13.39 -16.88
CA VAL A 178 2.71 -14.67 -16.26
C VAL A 178 2.40 -14.38 -14.80
N ARG A 179 1.12 -14.46 -14.44
CA ARG A 179 0.71 -14.36 -13.03
C ARG A 179 1.38 -15.48 -12.25
N SER A 180 2.08 -15.14 -11.19
CA SER A 180 2.62 -16.15 -10.28
C SER A 180 1.51 -17.09 -9.81
N PRO A 181 1.72 -18.42 -9.79
CA PRO A 181 0.75 -19.38 -9.27
C PRO A 181 0.38 -19.14 -7.79
N LEU A 182 1.14 -18.31 -7.09
CA LEU A 182 0.84 -17.84 -5.72
C LEU A 182 -0.28 -16.78 -5.69
N ILE A 183 -0.61 -16.17 -6.82
CA ILE A 183 -1.69 -15.19 -6.97
C ILE A 183 -2.94 -15.94 -7.43
N ARG A 184 -3.70 -16.50 -6.50
CA ARG A 184 -5.04 -17.03 -6.81
C ARG A 184 -6.01 -15.86 -6.92
N THR A 185 -6.65 -15.70 -8.09
CA THR A 185 -7.86 -14.88 -8.21
C THR A 185 -8.97 -15.60 -7.46
N SER A 186 -9.46 -15.02 -6.39
CA SER A 186 -10.70 -15.41 -5.73
C SER A 186 -11.89 -14.94 -6.54
#